data_821806044836e9cd6777af766cb02adb
#
_entry.id   821806044836e9cd6777af766cb02adb
#
_cell.length_a   1.000
_cell.length_b   1.000
_cell.length_c   1.000
_cell.angle_alpha   90.00
_cell.angle_beta   90.00
_cell.angle_gamma   90.00
#
_symmetry.space_group_name_H-M   'P 1'
#
loop_
_entity.id
_entity.type
_entity.pdbx_description
1 polymer ?
#
loop_
_entity_poly.entity_id
_entity_poly.type
_entity_poly.pdbx_seq_one_letter_code
_entity_poly.pdbx_strand_id
1 'polypeptide(L)'
;MAATQEALYGRLDMALSWSEQQLPERERTKHVHRLHPYLGKFVPQLVEALLDRYVEPGGIVLDPFAGSGTTLVQSLESGRDAVGVDVAGFNCLLMRVKTRRHNLDAIRRDLLRAHEQASTFEPDGRYPDEASPFVRAWYAPRAAAELLHFRALAETVASVDVLRVVLARAARSARRTTHFDLDFPRAPQREPYWCYKHRRECRPVEEARRFLLRYTLDTLDRIESFAALRDTDTSAFVHHGDARELELGGPFDAVITSPPYPGLIDYHEQHRYAYELLGLEERRADELGRPARGVGRDAIAAYVDGVAEVLSNARSRLVPGAPVCVVVNDRRGLYSEILARARLRLDERLERHVNRRTGRRAGEYYESILICRAA
;
A
#
# COMPACT_ATOMS: atom_id res chain seq x y z
N MET A 1 -29.10 -5.97 23.27
CA MET A 1 -28.39 -5.94 24.58
C MET A 1 -26.99 -5.46 24.32
N ALA A 2 -26.56 -4.36 24.95
CA ALA A 2 -25.18 -3.90 24.88
C ALA A 2 -24.29 -4.97 25.53
N ALA A 3 -23.25 -5.42 24.84
CA ALA A 3 -22.28 -6.33 25.42
C ALA A 3 -21.60 -5.63 26.61
N THR A 4 -21.48 -6.32 27.73
CA THR A 4 -20.74 -5.81 28.87
C THR A 4 -19.27 -5.63 28.49
N GLN A 5 -18.59 -4.72 29.13
CA GLN A 5 -17.16 -4.43 28.89
C GLN A 5 -16.30 -5.70 29.01
N GLU A 6 -16.65 -6.58 29.95
CA GLU A 6 -16.03 -7.91 30.15
C GLU A 6 -16.24 -8.86 28.94
N ALA A 7 -17.42 -8.87 28.33
CA ALA A 7 -17.72 -9.69 27.16
C ALA A 7 -17.01 -9.16 25.88
N LEU A 8 -16.73 -7.87 25.81
CA LEU A 8 -15.91 -7.24 24.76
C LEU A 8 -14.43 -7.60 24.91
N TYR A 9 -13.89 -7.52 26.13
CA TYR A 9 -12.49 -7.87 26.42
C TYR A 9 -12.21 -9.37 26.24
N GLY A 10 -13.17 -10.25 26.52
CA GLY A 10 -13.04 -11.69 26.30
C GLY A 10 -12.99 -12.13 24.83
N ARG A 11 -13.32 -11.23 23.89
CA ARG A 11 -13.25 -11.49 22.42
C ARG A 11 -12.04 -10.85 21.75
N LEU A 12 -11.38 -9.88 22.40
CA LEU A 12 -10.27 -9.15 21.81
C LEU A 12 -8.94 -9.86 22.10
N ASP A 13 -8.18 -10.15 21.06
CA ASP A 13 -6.77 -10.51 21.21
C ASP A 13 -5.97 -9.27 21.60
N MET A 14 -5.67 -9.14 22.87
CA MET A 14 -4.93 -8.01 23.43
C MET A 14 -3.48 -7.98 22.95
N ALA A 15 -2.92 -9.14 22.58
CA ALA A 15 -1.58 -9.21 22.00
C ALA A 15 -1.50 -8.66 20.57
N LEU A 16 -2.65 -8.55 19.88
CA LEU A 16 -2.77 -7.96 18.54
C LEU A 16 -3.41 -6.56 18.55
N SER A 17 -3.73 -6.02 19.73
CA SER A 17 -4.39 -4.72 19.92
C SER A 17 -3.42 -3.76 20.60
N TRP A 18 -2.85 -2.83 19.82
CA TRP A 18 -1.86 -1.87 20.33
C TRP A 18 -2.47 -0.48 20.46
N SER A 19 -2.22 0.17 21.60
CA SER A 19 -2.45 1.60 21.78
C SER A 19 -1.39 2.42 21.04
N GLU A 20 -1.64 3.72 20.86
CA GLU A 20 -0.66 4.63 20.26
C GLU A 20 0.65 4.75 21.09
N GLN A 21 0.57 4.52 22.40
CA GLN A 21 1.75 4.50 23.27
C GLN A 21 2.58 3.23 23.09
N GLN A 22 1.91 2.09 22.92
CA GLN A 22 2.56 0.79 22.71
C GLN A 22 3.15 0.68 21.31
N LEU A 23 2.48 1.24 20.31
CA LEU A 23 2.91 1.18 18.92
C LEU A 23 2.77 2.55 18.24
N PRO A 24 3.70 3.49 18.46
CA PRO A 24 3.66 4.82 17.88
C PRO A 24 3.83 4.79 16.36
N GLU A 25 3.37 5.83 15.66
CA GLU A 25 3.37 5.90 14.19
C GLU A 25 4.75 5.61 13.59
N ARG A 26 5.83 6.10 14.20
CA ARG A 26 7.20 5.87 13.72
C ARG A 26 7.56 4.38 13.62
N GLU A 27 7.05 3.55 14.54
CA GLU A 27 7.28 2.11 14.59
C GLU A 27 6.35 1.36 13.64
N ARG A 28 5.06 1.78 13.56
CA ARG A 28 4.10 1.26 12.58
C ARG A 28 4.49 1.53 11.14
N THR A 29 5.39 2.48 10.91
CA THR A 29 5.82 2.90 9.58
C THR A 29 7.34 2.88 9.46
N LYS A 30 7.98 1.89 10.09
CA LYS A 30 9.44 1.68 10.04
C LYS A 30 9.95 1.57 8.59
N HIS A 31 11.19 1.94 8.33
CA HIS A 31 11.92 1.81 7.07
C HIS A 31 11.06 1.90 5.79
N VAL A 32 11.15 0.93 4.86
CA VAL A 32 10.47 0.96 3.56
C VAL A 32 8.93 0.92 3.63
N HIS A 33 8.33 0.57 4.77
CA HIS A 33 6.87 0.68 4.93
C HIS A 33 6.34 2.11 4.76
N ARG A 34 7.18 3.11 4.95
CA ARG A 34 6.84 4.53 4.80
C ARG A 34 7.26 5.14 3.45
N LEU A 35 7.75 4.35 2.50
CA LEU A 35 8.15 4.89 1.19
C LEU A 35 7.03 5.64 0.50
N HIS A 36 5.79 5.22 0.68
CA HIS A 36 4.63 5.94 0.15
C HIS A 36 3.45 5.86 1.10
N PRO A 37 2.66 6.94 1.31
CA PRO A 37 1.40 6.88 2.02
C PRO A 37 0.42 5.96 1.29
N TYR A 38 -0.13 4.98 2.00
CA TYR A 38 -1.05 3.99 1.45
C TYR A 38 -2.22 3.80 2.41
N LEU A 39 -3.45 3.98 1.91
CA LEU A 39 -4.66 3.76 2.69
C LEU A 39 -5.01 2.26 2.71
N GLY A 40 -5.56 1.79 3.81
CA GLY A 40 -6.08 0.42 3.92
C GLY A 40 -5.02 -0.66 4.16
N LYS A 41 -3.73 -0.31 4.42
CA LYS A 41 -2.74 -1.32 4.83
C LYS A 41 -2.90 -1.67 6.31
N PHE A 42 -2.75 -2.94 6.65
CA PHE A 42 -2.56 -3.35 8.03
C PHE A 42 -1.14 -3.03 8.53
N VAL A 43 -0.97 -2.98 9.86
CA VAL A 43 0.32 -2.61 10.43
C VAL A 43 1.33 -3.77 10.30
N PRO A 44 2.62 -3.49 10.07
CA PRO A 44 3.66 -4.52 9.94
C PRO A 44 3.70 -5.51 11.10
N GLN A 45 3.56 -5.03 12.32
CA GLN A 45 3.60 -5.85 13.54
C GLN A 45 2.48 -6.89 13.62
N LEU A 46 1.33 -6.64 12.97
CA LEU A 46 0.30 -7.66 12.84
C LEU A 46 0.78 -8.81 11.95
N VAL A 47 1.38 -8.48 10.82
CA VAL A 47 1.93 -9.50 9.91
C VAL A 47 3.05 -10.29 10.60
N GLU A 48 3.95 -9.60 11.31
CA GLU A 48 5.00 -10.22 12.10
C GLU A 48 4.44 -11.24 13.10
N ALA A 49 3.43 -10.84 13.88
CA ALA A 49 2.77 -11.75 14.82
C ALA A 49 2.08 -12.96 14.15
N LEU A 50 1.50 -12.78 12.96
CA LEU A 50 0.89 -13.88 12.20
C LEU A 50 1.96 -14.82 11.62
N LEU A 51 3.06 -14.27 11.10
CA LEU A 51 4.19 -15.06 10.62
C LEU A 51 4.76 -15.93 11.76
N ASP A 52 5.00 -15.35 12.93
CA ASP A 52 5.58 -16.04 14.07
C ASP A 52 4.66 -17.13 14.65
N ARG A 53 3.33 -16.94 14.54
CA ARG A 53 2.35 -17.93 15.05
C ARG A 53 2.08 -19.06 14.07
N TYR A 54 2.15 -18.81 12.77
CA TYR A 54 1.55 -19.72 11.78
C TYR A 54 2.49 -20.15 10.65
N VAL A 55 3.69 -19.55 10.52
CA VAL A 55 4.61 -19.85 9.42
C VAL A 55 6.01 -20.13 9.96
N GLU A 56 6.55 -21.30 9.67
CA GLU A 56 7.93 -21.63 10.05
C GLU A 56 8.95 -20.74 9.31
N PRO A 57 10.12 -20.45 9.90
CA PRO A 57 11.23 -19.83 9.18
C PRO A 57 11.60 -20.62 7.92
N GLY A 58 11.92 -19.91 6.83
CA GLY A 58 12.19 -20.51 5.52
C GLY A 58 10.96 -20.85 4.70
N GLY A 59 9.76 -20.71 5.26
CA GLY A 59 8.50 -20.92 4.53
C GLY A 59 8.23 -19.84 3.47
N ILE A 60 7.35 -20.14 2.51
CA ILE A 60 6.96 -19.26 1.41
C ILE A 60 5.54 -18.73 1.64
N VAL A 61 5.38 -17.43 1.76
CA VAL A 61 4.09 -16.76 2.04
C VAL A 61 3.51 -16.12 0.78
N LEU A 62 2.22 -16.38 0.53
CA LEU A 62 1.47 -15.72 -0.55
C LEU A 62 0.57 -14.61 0.03
N ASP A 63 0.61 -13.43 -0.62
CA ASP A 63 -0.39 -12.37 -0.45
C ASP A 63 -1.05 -12.03 -1.79
N PRO A 64 -2.25 -12.56 -2.08
CA PRO A 64 -2.94 -12.34 -3.34
C PRO A 64 -3.62 -10.98 -3.45
N PHE A 65 -3.60 -10.15 -2.38
CA PHE A 65 -4.07 -8.76 -2.35
C PHE A 65 -2.99 -7.87 -1.73
N ALA A 66 -1.76 -7.96 -2.25
CA ALA A 66 -0.55 -7.49 -1.57
C ALA A 66 -0.47 -5.96 -1.39
N GLY A 67 -1.23 -5.18 -2.15
CA GLY A 67 -1.29 -3.73 -2.03
C GLY A 67 0.10 -3.08 -2.05
N SER A 68 0.47 -2.42 -0.97
CA SER A 68 1.79 -1.81 -0.84
C SER A 68 2.90 -2.77 -0.37
N GLY A 69 2.63 -4.08 -0.24
CA GLY A 69 3.61 -5.12 0.07
C GLY A 69 3.99 -5.25 1.55
N THR A 70 3.05 -5.03 2.47
CA THR A 70 3.35 -5.16 3.90
C THR A 70 3.73 -6.60 4.27
N THR A 71 2.98 -7.57 3.77
CA THR A 71 3.25 -9.01 3.98
C THR A 71 4.63 -9.37 3.44
N LEU A 72 4.95 -8.94 2.21
CA LEU A 72 6.23 -9.28 1.59
C LEU A 72 7.42 -8.74 2.40
N VAL A 73 7.34 -7.46 2.79
CA VAL A 73 8.43 -6.83 3.56
C VAL A 73 8.65 -7.53 4.90
N GLN A 74 7.58 -7.87 5.64
CA GLN A 74 7.71 -8.56 6.92
C GLN A 74 8.18 -10.00 6.78
N SER A 75 7.77 -10.71 5.71
CA SER A 75 8.29 -12.04 5.42
C SER A 75 9.80 -12.02 5.23
N LEU A 76 10.32 -11.08 4.41
CA LEU A 76 11.76 -10.92 4.18
C LEU A 76 12.54 -10.54 5.45
N GLU A 77 11.95 -9.74 6.35
CA GLU A 77 12.56 -9.33 7.60
C GLU A 77 12.63 -10.49 8.60
N SER A 78 11.71 -11.44 8.52
CA SER A 78 11.57 -12.56 9.44
C SER A 78 12.03 -13.91 8.87
N GLY A 79 12.88 -13.91 7.83
CA GLY A 79 13.50 -15.11 7.29
C GLY A 79 12.55 -16.01 6.48
N ARG A 80 11.60 -15.43 5.74
CA ARG A 80 10.61 -16.14 4.92
C ARG A 80 10.58 -15.55 3.51
N ASP A 81 10.39 -16.39 2.51
CA ASP A 81 10.13 -15.96 1.14
C ASP A 81 8.69 -15.45 0.98
N ALA A 82 8.45 -14.63 -0.03
CA ALA A 82 7.11 -14.11 -0.26
C ALA A 82 6.76 -13.96 -1.74
N VAL A 83 5.49 -14.16 -2.05
CA VAL A 83 4.90 -13.85 -3.35
C VAL A 83 3.72 -12.92 -3.15
N GLY A 84 3.71 -11.80 -3.89
CA GLY A 84 2.63 -10.83 -3.84
C GLY A 84 1.99 -10.60 -5.20
N VAL A 85 0.69 -10.44 -5.23
CA VAL A 85 -0.09 -10.13 -6.44
C VAL A 85 -0.88 -8.86 -6.23
N ASP A 86 -0.90 -7.99 -7.23
CA ASP A 86 -1.80 -6.82 -7.25
C ASP A 86 -2.14 -6.43 -8.69
N VAL A 87 -3.36 -5.95 -8.90
CA VAL A 87 -3.83 -5.44 -10.21
C VAL A 87 -3.36 -4.02 -10.49
N ALA A 88 -2.94 -3.29 -9.45
CA ALA A 88 -2.52 -1.89 -9.57
C ALA A 88 -1.03 -1.80 -9.86
N GLY A 89 -0.65 -1.33 -11.06
CA GLY A 89 0.74 -1.20 -11.49
C GLY A 89 1.61 -0.38 -10.54
N PHE A 90 1.05 0.65 -9.91
CA PHE A 90 1.77 1.45 -8.91
C PHE A 90 2.04 0.67 -7.61
N ASN A 91 1.13 -0.18 -7.18
CA ASN A 91 1.35 -1.08 -6.04
C ASN A 91 2.49 -2.05 -6.32
N CYS A 92 2.51 -2.63 -7.53
CA CYS A 92 3.59 -3.51 -7.96
C CYS A 92 4.95 -2.80 -8.03
N LEU A 93 4.98 -1.54 -8.48
CA LEU A 93 6.19 -0.72 -8.43
C LEU A 93 6.68 -0.51 -6.99
N LEU A 94 5.77 -0.16 -6.07
CA LEU A 94 6.09 0.00 -4.64
C LEU A 94 6.62 -1.30 -4.03
N MET A 95 5.97 -2.44 -4.30
CA MET A 95 6.42 -3.74 -3.81
C MET A 95 7.82 -4.07 -4.31
N ARG A 96 8.07 -3.95 -5.62
CA ARG A 96 9.39 -4.21 -6.21
C ARG A 96 10.48 -3.35 -5.59
N VAL A 97 10.25 -2.05 -5.42
CA VAL A 97 11.22 -1.16 -4.78
C VAL A 97 11.46 -1.51 -3.32
N LYS A 98 10.44 -1.92 -2.58
CA LYS A 98 10.57 -2.28 -1.17
C LYS A 98 11.29 -3.62 -0.96
N THR A 99 11.09 -4.58 -1.86
CA THR A 99 11.51 -5.98 -1.62
C THR A 99 12.74 -6.42 -2.43
N ARG A 100 13.08 -5.68 -3.47
CA ARG A 100 14.26 -5.99 -4.30
C ARG A 100 15.56 -5.90 -3.47
N ARG A 101 16.51 -6.79 -3.73
CA ARG A 101 17.88 -6.62 -3.27
C ARG A 101 18.55 -5.55 -4.11
N HIS A 102 18.88 -4.45 -3.49
CA HIS A 102 19.46 -3.31 -4.15
C HIS A 102 20.99 -3.31 -4.02
N ASN A 103 21.67 -2.92 -5.09
CA ASN A 103 23.05 -2.47 -4.98
C ASN A 103 23.04 -1.06 -4.34
N LEU A 104 23.33 -0.99 -3.04
CA LEU A 104 23.22 0.26 -2.26
C LEU A 104 24.14 1.36 -2.77
N ASP A 105 25.35 1.01 -3.26
CA ASP A 105 26.28 1.99 -3.82
C ASP A 105 25.76 2.58 -5.13
N ALA A 106 25.16 1.74 -5.99
CA ALA A 106 24.53 2.21 -7.23
C ALA A 106 23.33 3.12 -6.94
N ILE A 107 22.43 2.71 -6.02
CA ILE A 107 21.30 3.55 -5.64
C ILE A 107 21.76 4.89 -5.05
N ARG A 108 22.74 4.86 -4.14
CA ARG A 108 23.27 6.07 -3.54
C ARG A 108 23.80 7.03 -4.59
N ARG A 109 24.62 6.55 -5.54
CA ARG A 109 25.12 7.38 -6.65
C ARG A 109 23.98 7.97 -7.49
N ASP A 110 23.02 7.12 -7.90
CA ASP A 110 21.90 7.54 -8.74
C ASP A 110 21.02 8.59 -8.05
N LEU A 111 20.69 8.35 -6.78
CA LEU A 111 19.86 9.28 -5.99
C LEU A 111 20.59 10.61 -5.69
N LEU A 112 21.86 10.58 -5.33
CA LEU A 112 22.61 11.80 -5.10
C LEU A 112 22.80 12.61 -6.38
N ARG A 113 23.04 11.96 -7.52
CA ARG A 113 23.07 12.62 -8.82
C ARG A 113 21.72 13.26 -9.15
N ALA A 114 20.62 12.55 -8.99
CA ALA A 114 19.28 13.09 -9.21
C ALA A 114 18.95 14.25 -8.26
N HIS A 115 19.39 14.15 -7.00
CA HIS A 115 19.26 15.23 -6.02
C HIS A 115 20.01 16.50 -6.46
N GLU A 116 21.24 16.37 -6.88
CA GLU A 116 22.07 17.48 -7.37
C GLU A 116 21.41 18.14 -8.59
N GLN A 117 21.06 17.36 -9.61
CA GLN A 117 20.43 17.87 -10.82
C GLN A 117 19.07 18.53 -10.55
N ALA A 118 18.25 17.96 -9.65
CA ALA A 118 16.99 18.58 -9.25
C ALA A 118 17.21 19.89 -8.47
N SER A 119 18.30 19.99 -7.69
CA SER A 119 18.60 21.19 -6.91
C SER A 119 19.02 22.39 -7.76
N THR A 120 19.68 22.14 -8.88
CA THR A 120 20.21 23.17 -9.81
C THR A 120 19.27 23.49 -10.98
N PHE A 121 18.22 22.68 -11.20
CA PHE A 121 17.28 22.91 -12.29
C PHE A 121 16.44 24.17 -12.08
N GLU A 122 16.51 25.12 -13.00
CA GLU A 122 15.71 26.36 -12.99
C GLU A 122 14.74 26.36 -14.17
N PRO A 123 13.44 26.12 -13.94
CA PRO A 123 12.42 26.19 -14.98
C PRO A 123 12.12 27.64 -15.40
N ASP A 124 11.71 27.82 -16.64
CA ASP A 124 11.31 29.11 -17.20
C ASP A 124 9.95 29.64 -16.69
N GLY A 125 9.29 28.93 -15.83
CA GLY A 125 7.98 29.29 -15.26
C GLY A 125 6.79 28.96 -16.17
N ARG A 126 7.00 28.26 -17.29
CA ARG A 126 5.95 27.78 -18.19
C ARG A 126 5.70 26.30 -18.00
N TYR A 127 4.56 25.85 -18.52
CA TYR A 127 4.33 24.41 -18.62
C TYR A 127 5.18 23.84 -19.75
N PRO A 128 5.90 22.73 -19.51
CA PRO A 128 6.52 21.98 -20.60
C PRO A 128 5.49 21.53 -21.65
N ASP A 129 5.89 21.43 -22.90
CA ASP A 129 4.99 21.05 -23.99
C ASP A 129 4.38 19.67 -23.78
N GLU A 130 5.15 18.73 -23.24
CA GLU A 130 4.74 17.37 -22.89
C GLU A 130 3.81 17.27 -21.65
N ALA A 131 3.51 18.39 -20.99
CA ALA A 131 2.61 18.40 -19.84
C ALA A 131 1.19 18.01 -20.25
N SER A 132 0.70 16.87 -19.76
CA SER A 132 -0.66 16.39 -20.01
C SER A 132 -1.72 17.35 -19.43
N PRO A 133 -2.98 17.25 -19.88
CA PRO A 133 -4.09 18.01 -19.28
C PRO A 133 -4.19 17.82 -17.77
N PHE A 134 -3.93 16.61 -17.27
CA PHE A 134 -3.89 16.33 -15.84
C PHE A 134 -2.79 17.13 -15.14
N VAL A 135 -1.56 17.10 -15.67
CA VAL A 135 -0.41 17.82 -15.11
C VAL A 135 -0.70 19.33 -15.06
N ARG A 136 -1.25 19.91 -16.12
CA ARG A 136 -1.63 21.34 -16.17
C ARG A 136 -2.73 21.71 -15.19
N ALA A 137 -3.64 20.79 -14.90
CA ALA A 137 -4.72 21.02 -13.95
C ALA A 137 -4.24 20.98 -12.50
N TRP A 138 -3.41 19.97 -12.14
CA TRP A 138 -3.09 19.64 -10.77
C TRP A 138 -1.77 20.21 -10.23
N TYR A 139 -0.91 20.72 -11.08
CA TYR A 139 0.37 21.31 -10.68
C TYR A 139 0.51 22.75 -11.16
N ALA A 140 1.31 23.53 -10.45
CA ALA A 140 1.75 24.85 -10.94
C ALA A 140 2.76 24.65 -12.08
N PRO A 141 2.95 25.63 -12.97
CA PRO A 141 3.89 25.51 -14.10
C PRO A 141 5.29 25.10 -13.64
N ARG A 142 5.83 25.76 -12.61
CA ARG A 142 7.12 25.45 -12.02
C ARG A 142 7.19 24.02 -11.47
N ALA A 143 6.19 23.61 -10.67
CA ALA A 143 6.11 22.26 -10.13
C ALA A 143 6.02 21.19 -11.24
N ALA A 144 5.23 21.45 -12.29
CA ALA A 144 5.12 20.58 -13.45
C ALA A 144 6.47 20.38 -14.16
N ALA A 145 7.19 21.47 -14.42
CA ALA A 145 8.49 21.43 -15.06
C ALA A 145 9.53 20.66 -14.21
N GLU A 146 9.57 20.90 -12.91
CA GLU A 146 10.46 20.20 -11.97
C GLU A 146 10.17 18.68 -11.90
N LEU A 147 8.88 18.29 -11.89
CA LEU A 147 8.48 16.86 -11.88
C LEU A 147 8.80 16.18 -13.21
N LEU A 148 8.52 16.82 -14.34
CA LEU A 148 8.80 16.24 -15.67
C LEU A 148 10.30 16.16 -15.95
N HIS A 149 11.08 17.16 -15.52
CA HIS A 149 12.54 17.07 -15.54
C HIS A 149 13.07 15.90 -14.73
N PHE A 150 12.59 15.73 -13.47
CA PHE A 150 12.99 14.60 -12.63
C PHE A 150 12.56 13.25 -13.23
N ARG A 151 11.40 13.18 -13.90
CA ARG A 151 10.98 11.99 -14.64
C ARG A 151 12.00 11.64 -15.73
N ALA A 152 12.42 12.62 -16.53
CA ALA A 152 13.42 12.40 -17.57
C ALA A 152 14.75 11.91 -16.98
N LEU A 153 15.21 12.47 -15.85
CA LEU A 153 16.39 12.01 -15.14
C LEU A 153 16.27 10.55 -14.68
N ALA A 154 15.12 10.17 -14.16
CA ALA A 154 14.89 8.81 -13.68
C ALA A 154 15.10 7.74 -14.76
N GLU A 155 14.75 8.05 -16.02
CA GLU A 155 14.92 7.12 -17.14
C GLU A 155 16.39 6.96 -17.60
N THR A 156 17.32 7.78 -17.08
CA THR A 156 18.74 7.76 -17.46
C THR A 156 19.63 6.93 -16.52
N VAL A 157 19.06 6.33 -15.46
CA VAL A 157 19.82 5.62 -14.43
C VAL A 157 19.35 4.19 -14.23
N ALA A 158 20.22 3.35 -13.68
CA ALA A 158 19.90 1.95 -13.42
C ALA A 158 18.83 1.77 -12.32
N SER A 159 18.77 2.71 -11.36
CA SER A 159 17.83 2.69 -10.25
C SER A 159 16.49 3.37 -10.59
N VAL A 160 16.04 3.26 -11.84
CA VAL A 160 14.85 3.93 -12.38
C VAL A 160 13.60 3.75 -11.51
N ASP A 161 13.31 2.53 -11.05
CA ASP A 161 12.12 2.25 -10.24
C ASP A 161 12.14 3.00 -8.88
N VAL A 162 13.32 3.15 -8.28
CA VAL A 162 13.50 3.91 -7.03
C VAL A 162 13.20 5.39 -7.27
N LEU A 163 13.75 5.97 -8.35
CA LEU A 163 13.48 7.36 -8.71
C LEU A 163 12.02 7.59 -9.10
N ARG A 164 11.37 6.65 -9.76
CA ARG A 164 9.92 6.68 -10.03
C ARG A 164 9.09 6.74 -8.75
N VAL A 165 9.49 6.00 -7.70
CA VAL A 165 8.84 6.10 -6.37
C VAL A 165 9.10 7.48 -5.74
N VAL A 166 10.32 8.02 -5.82
CA VAL A 166 10.62 9.40 -5.35
C VAL A 166 9.75 10.42 -6.08
N LEU A 167 9.66 10.31 -7.41
CA LEU A 167 8.80 11.16 -8.24
C LEU A 167 7.33 11.09 -7.80
N ALA A 168 6.77 9.89 -7.63
CA ALA A 168 5.39 9.72 -7.20
C ALA A 168 5.13 10.34 -5.81
N ARG A 169 6.06 10.20 -4.87
CA ARG A 169 6.00 10.84 -3.54
C ARG A 169 5.98 12.37 -3.65
N ALA A 170 6.88 12.91 -4.47
CA ALA A 170 6.97 14.35 -4.70
C ALA A 170 5.72 14.88 -5.41
N ALA A 171 5.27 14.19 -6.46
CA ALA A 171 4.06 14.50 -7.18
C ALA A 171 2.82 14.56 -6.28
N ARG A 172 2.66 13.54 -5.40
CA ARG A 172 1.58 13.55 -4.41
C ARG A 172 1.59 14.81 -3.53
N SER A 173 2.77 15.23 -3.10
CA SER A 173 2.92 16.38 -2.20
C SER A 173 2.87 17.74 -2.90
N ALA A 174 3.24 17.79 -4.19
CA ALA A 174 3.26 19.00 -4.99
C ALA A 174 1.93 19.33 -5.67
N ARG A 175 0.91 18.43 -5.56
CA ARG A 175 -0.43 18.70 -6.10
C ARG A 175 -1.04 19.97 -5.49
N ARG A 176 -1.83 20.67 -6.27
CA ARG A 176 -2.68 21.78 -5.82
C ARG A 176 -3.84 21.24 -4.99
N THR A 177 -3.60 21.01 -3.70
CA THR A 177 -4.54 20.40 -2.77
C THR A 177 -4.39 20.99 -1.38
N THR A 178 -5.35 20.77 -0.49
CA THR A 178 -5.26 21.19 0.91
C THR A 178 -4.38 20.23 1.70
N HIS A 179 -3.89 20.66 2.87
CA HIS A 179 -3.07 19.82 3.74
C HIS A 179 -3.83 18.66 4.41
N PHE A 180 -5.16 18.61 4.25
CA PHE A 180 -6.03 17.58 4.81
C PHE A 180 -6.51 16.53 3.79
N ASP A 181 -6.15 16.70 2.52
CA ASP A 181 -6.57 15.74 1.49
C ASP A 181 -5.75 14.45 1.62
N LEU A 182 -6.35 13.47 2.30
CA LEU A 182 -5.79 12.12 2.44
C LEU A 182 -6.07 11.29 1.18
N ASP A 183 -7.28 11.46 0.63
CA ASP A 183 -7.71 10.82 -0.61
C ASP A 183 -7.30 11.66 -1.84
N PHE A 184 -7.65 11.18 -3.03
CA PHE A 184 -7.49 12.00 -4.23
C PHE A 184 -8.58 13.10 -4.22
N PRO A 185 -8.21 14.41 -4.20
CA PRO A 185 -9.19 15.48 -4.15
C PRO A 185 -9.96 15.60 -5.47
N ARG A 186 -11.23 16.05 -5.39
CA ARG A 186 -12.12 16.14 -6.55
C ARG A 186 -11.75 17.28 -7.53
N ALA A 187 -11.15 18.34 -6.99
CA ALA A 187 -10.76 19.51 -7.77
C ALA A 187 -9.46 20.10 -7.22
N PRO A 188 -8.62 20.70 -8.10
CA PRO A 188 -7.38 21.34 -7.67
C PRO A 188 -7.70 22.60 -6.87
N GLN A 189 -6.98 22.80 -5.76
CA GLN A 189 -7.00 24.02 -4.94
C GLN A 189 -6.06 25.05 -5.59
N ARG A 190 -6.60 26.17 -6.06
CA ARG A 190 -5.82 27.22 -6.73
C ARG A 190 -5.68 28.50 -5.92
N GLU A 191 -6.62 28.75 -5.01
CA GLU A 191 -6.67 29.94 -4.18
C GLU A 191 -6.14 29.66 -2.77
N PRO A 192 -5.68 30.69 -2.05
CA PRO A 192 -5.38 30.58 -0.62
C PRO A 192 -6.57 30.01 0.14
N TYR A 193 -6.31 29.24 1.21
CA TYR A 193 -7.32 28.56 2.01
C TYR A 193 -6.96 28.56 3.48
N TRP A 194 -7.99 28.60 4.35
CA TRP A 194 -7.77 28.40 5.78
C TRP A 194 -7.34 26.95 6.06
N CYS A 195 -6.16 26.80 6.64
CA CYS A 195 -5.62 25.48 6.97
C CYS A 195 -5.82 25.15 8.44
N TYR A 196 -6.76 24.26 8.75
CA TYR A 196 -7.02 23.82 10.12
C TYR A 196 -5.83 23.11 10.78
N LYS A 197 -4.96 22.46 10.00
CA LYS A 197 -3.72 21.83 10.50
C LYS A 197 -2.73 22.87 11.00
N HIS A 198 -2.55 23.95 10.27
CA HIS A 198 -1.58 25.00 10.59
C HIS A 198 -2.21 26.19 11.32
N ARG A 199 -3.56 26.23 11.46
CA ARG A 199 -4.34 27.32 12.06
C ARG A 199 -4.00 28.70 11.47
N ARG A 200 -3.81 28.73 10.14
CA ARG A 200 -3.54 29.95 9.38
C ARG A 200 -3.98 29.79 7.93
N GLU A 201 -3.99 30.88 7.19
CA GLU A 201 -4.10 30.85 5.75
C GLU A 201 -2.86 30.17 5.14
N CYS A 202 -3.07 29.19 4.25
CA CYS A 202 -2.06 28.52 3.46
C CYS A 202 -2.32 28.74 1.99
N ARG A 203 -1.25 28.68 1.20
CA ARG A 203 -1.31 28.81 -0.26
C ARG A 203 -1.09 27.44 -0.91
N PRO A 204 -1.65 27.23 -2.10
CA PRO A 204 -1.34 26.06 -2.91
C PRO A 204 0.16 25.93 -3.16
N VAL A 205 0.58 24.73 -3.45
CA VAL A 205 1.99 24.42 -3.72
C VAL A 205 2.33 24.91 -5.14
N GLU A 206 3.42 25.68 -5.25
CA GLU A 206 3.90 26.25 -6.53
C GLU A 206 5.17 25.56 -7.05
N GLU A 207 5.89 24.79 -6.22
CA GLU A 207 7.13 24.11 -6.57
C GLU A 207 7.16 22.68 -6.06
N ALA A 208 7.80 21.75 -6.80
CA ALA A 208 8.03 20.37 -6.40
C ALA A 208 9.44 20.11 -5.86
N ARG A 209 10.41 20.97 -6.17
CA ARG A 209 11.83 20.82 -5.84
C ARG A 209 12.07 20.37 -4.39
N ARG A 210 11.51 21.08 -3.41
CA ARG A 210 11.68 20.75 -1.99
C ARG A 210 11.21 19.34 -1.63
N PHE A 211 10.20 18.81 -2.32
CA PHE A 211 9.71 17.45 -2.12
C PHE A 211 10.61 16.42 -2.80
N LEU A 212 11.07 16.72 -4.01
CA LEU A 212 12.03 15.89 -4.74
C LEU A 212 13.30 15.72 -3.91
N LEU A 213 13.92 16.83 -3.47
CA LEU A 213 15.14 16.79 -2.67
C LEU A 213 14.96 16.00 -1.37
N ARG A 214 13.90 16.31 -0.62
CA ARG A 214 13.61 15.61 0.65
C ARG A 214 13.36 14.12 0.46
N TYR A 215 12.53 13.76 -0.54
CA TYR A 215 12.18 12.35 -0.72
C TYR A 215 13.28 11.53 -1.37
N THR A 216 14.19 12.13 -2.10
CA THR A 216 15.40 11.46 -2.60
C THR A 216 16.24 10.95 -1.43
N LEU A 217 16.58 11.82 -0.47
CA LEU A 217 17.36 11.45 0.70
C LEU A 217 16.59 10.50 1.66
N ASP A 218 15.33 10.78 1.94
CA ASP A 218 14.50 9.93 2.79
C ASP A 218 14.27 8.53 2.17
N THR A 219 14.23 8.39 0.85
CA THR A 219 14.09 7.09 0.19
C THR A 219 15.39 6.28 0.32
N LEU A 220 16.53 6.91 0.16
CA LEU A 220 17.84 6.27 0.36
C LEU A 220 17.97 5.72 1.79
N ASP A 221 17.77 6.57 2.80
CA ASP A 221 17.83 6.19 4.21
C ASP A 221 16.92 4.99 4.55
N ARG A 222 15.69 4.97 4.01
CA ARG A 222 14.74 3.89 4.24
C ARG A 222 15.13 2.57 3.59
N ILE A 223 15.69 2.63 2.38
CA ILE A 223 16.16 1.43 1.68
C ILE A 223 17.38 0.86 2.42
N GLU A 224 18.33 1.72 2.83
CA GLU A 224 19.51 1.31 3.61
C GLU A 224 19.12 0.73 4.97
N SER A 225 18.16 1.37 5.67
CA SER A 225 17.64 0.88 6.95
C SER A 225 17.00 -0.51 6.82
N PHE A 226 16.24 -0.76 5.75
CA PHE A 226 15.64 -2.08 5.53
C PHE A 226 16.68 -3.11 5.10
N ALA A 227 17.64 -2.74 4.26
CA ALA A 227 18.71 -3.63 3.82
C ALA A 227 19.54 -4.16 4.99
N ALA A 228 19.67 -3.38 6.07
CA ALA A 228 20.37 -3.79 7.30
C ALA A 228 19.57 -4.76 8.18
N LEU A 229 18.24 -4.85 7.98
CA LEU A 229 17.33 -5.65 8.81
C LEU A 229 16.85 -6.92 8.10
N ARG A 230 16.70 -6.88 6.77
CA ARG A 230 16.19 -8.02 6.02
C ARG A 230 17.15 -9.21 6.08
N ASP A 231 16.59 -10.39 6.15
CA ASP A 231 17.37 -11.62 5.99
C ASP A 231 17.96 -11.72 4.57
N THR A 232 19.26 -12.03 4.49
CA THR A 232 20.01 -12.09 3.22
C THR A 232 19.63 -13.26 2.34
N ASP A 233 19.03 -14.31 2.89
CA ASP A 233 18.72 -15.55 2.16
C ASP A 233 17.28 -15.57 1.61
N THR A 234 16.47 -14.53 1.96
CA THR A 234 15.08 -14.42 1.52
C THR A 234 14.90 -13.65 0.22
N SER A 235 13.83 -13.98 -0.49
CA SER A 235 13.43 -13.35 -1.75
C SER A 235 11.94 -13.06 -1.80
N ALA A 236 11.55 -12.09 -2.64
CA ALA A 236 10.15 -11.81 -2.90
C ALA A 236 9.89 -11.68 -4.40
N PHE A 237 8.77 -12.23 -4.85
CA PHE A 237 8.28 -12.11 -6.22
C PHE A 237 7.00 -11.29 -6.26
N VAL A 238 6.91 -10.41 -7.25
CA VAL A 238 5.77 -9.50 -7.42
C VAL A 238 5.14 -9.72 -8.78
N HIS A 239 3.91 -10.20 -8.79
CA HIS A 239 3.10 -10.38 -9.97
C HIS A 239 2.15 -9.19 -10.15
N HIS A 240 2.15 -8.60 -11.37
CA HIS A 240 1.19 -7.58 -11.76
C HIS A 240 0.07 -8.24 -12.55
N GLY A 241 -1.11 -8.35 -11.97
CA GLY A 241 -2.25 -8.97 -12.62
C GLY A 241 -3.36 -9.34 -11.65
N ASP A 242 -4.35 -10.02 -12.20
CA ASP A 242 -5.52 -10.48 -11.46
C ASP A 242 -5.24 -11.83 -10.78
N ALA A 243 -5.32 -11.88 -9.47
CA ALA A 243 -5.06 -13.09 -8.70
C ALA A 243 -6.12 -14.19 -8.90
N ARG A 244 -7.24 -13.90 -9.56
CA ARG A 244 -8.24 -14.90 -9.96
C ARG A 244 -7.73 -15.79 -11.09
N GLU A 245 -6.92 -15.22 -11.99
CA GLU A 245 -6.54 -15.82 -13.27
C GLU A 245 -5.05 -16.19 -13.34
N LEU A 246 -4.20 -15.56 -12.51
CA LEU A 246 -2.76 -15.78 -12.55
C LEU A 246 -2.38 -17.18 -12.11
N GLU A 247 -1.39 -17.76 -12.82
CA GLU A 247 -0.64 -18.91 -12.34
C GLU A 247 0.33 -18.44 -11.24
N LEU A 248 -0.05 -18.68 -9.99
CA LEU A 248 0.66 -18.16 -8.83
C LEU A 248 1.98 -18.89 -8.51
N GLY A 249 2.24 -20.03 -9.18
CA GLY A 249 3.33 -20.91 -8.77
C GLY A 249 2.99 -21.68 -7.49
N GLY A 250 3.95 -21.86 -6.60
CA GLY A 250 3.84 -22.61 -5.34
C GLY A 250 4.70 -23.89 -5.35
N PRO A 251 4.56 -24.75 -4.34
CA PRO A 251 3.60 -24.66 -3.25
C PRO A 251 3.93 -23.55 -2.25
N PHE A 252 2.90 -23.04 -1.54
CA PHE A 252 3.04 -22.05 -0.49
C PHE A 252 2.75 -22.63 0.89
N ASP A 253 3.47 -22.14 1.91
CA ASP A 253 3.31 -22.58 3.30
C ASP A 253 2.22 -21.80 4.05
N ALA A 254 1.84 -20.63 3.54
CA ALA A 254 0.73 -19.84 4.10
C ALA A 254 0.20 -18.81 3.11
N VAL A 255 -1.03 -18.34 3.38
CA VAL A 255 -1.57 -17.08 2.87
C VAL A 255 -1.74 -16.12 4.03
N ILE A 256 -1.20 -14.90 3.91
CA ILE A 256 -1.47 -13.78 4.83
C ILE A 256 -1.89 -12.58 3.99
N THR A 257 -3.16 -12.16 4.10
CA THR A 257 -3.72 -11.18 3.20
C THR A 257 -4.82 -10.31 3.81
N SER A 258 -5.08 -9.16 3.20
CA SER A 258 -6.20 -8.28 3.55
C SER A 258 -6.92 -7.83 2.27
N PRO A 259 -7.99 -8.50 1.87
CA PRO A 259 -8.76 -8.14 0.69
C PRO A 259 -9.32 -6.71 0.76
N PRO A 260 -9.53 -6.03 -0.39
CA PRO A 260 -10.11 -4.69 -0.41
C PRO A 260 -11.51 -4.68 0.20
N TYR A 261 -11.88 -3.60 0.89
CA TYR A 261 -13.24 -3.46 1.46
C TYR A 261 -14.21 -2.89 0.43
N PRO A 262 -15.40 -3.47 0.26
CA PRO A 262 -16.34 -3.03 -0.77
C PRO A 262 -16.79 -1.58 -0.55
N GLY A 263 -16.68 -0.77 -1.60
CA GLY A 263 -17.11 0.62 -1.62
C GLY A 263 -16.22 1.60 -0.87
N LEU A 264 -15.02 1.20 -0.43
CA LEU A 264 -14.19 2.05 0.43
C LEU A 264 -13.07 2.79 -0.30
N ILE A 265 -12.26 2.11 -1.11
CA ILE A 265 -11.07 2.69 -1.74
C ILE A 265 -11.05 2.32 -3.22
N ASP A 266 -10.69 3.30 -4.06
CA ASP A 266 -10.32 3.15 -5.46
C ASP A 266 -8.80 3.42 -5.55
N TYR A 267 -8.02 2.37 -5.68
CA TYR A 267 -6.56 2.47 -5.61
C TYR A 267 -5.96 3.14 -6.83
N HIS A 268 -6.54 2.98 -8.02
CA HIS A 268 -6.12 3.68 -9.21
C HIS A 268 -6.39 5.19 -9.10
N GLU A 269 -7.60 5.57 -8.64
CA GLU A 269 -7.92 7.00 -8.42
C GLU A 269 -7.06 7.61 -7.32
N GLN A 270 -6.81 6.86 -6.23
CA GLN A 270 -5.95 7.32 -5.13
C GLN A 270 -4.54 7.66 -5.59
N HIS A 271 -4.01 6.92 -6.56
CA HIS A 271 -2.65 7.07 -7.08
C HIS A 271 -2.61 7.65 -8.51
N ARG A 272 -3.70 8.25 -8.99
CA ARG A 272 -3.83 8.77 -10.34
C ARG A 272 -2.64 9.63 -10.78
N TYR A 273 -2.08 10.46 -9.90
CA TYR A 273 -0.88 11.24 -10.17
C TYR A 273 0.33 10.38 -10.55
N ALA A 274 0.45 9.17 -10.02
CA ALA A 274 1.53 8.27 -10.40
C ALA A 274 1.28 7.66 -11.78
N TYR A 275 0.05 7.22 -12.07
CA TYR A 275 -0.30 6.72 -13.40
C TYR A 275 -0.06 7.76 -14.49
N GLU A 276 -0.51 8.99 -14.27
CA GLU A 276 -0.38 10.11 -15.22
C GLU A 276 1.09 10.54 -15.48
N LEU A 277 1.93 10.50 -14.45
CA LEU A 277 3.33 10.88 -14.58
C LEU A 277 4.25 9.76 -15.03
N LEU A 278 3.94 8.50 -14.69
CA LEU A 278 4.80 7.37 -14.99
C LEU A 278 4.34 6.56 -16.21
N GLY A 279 3.15 6.84 -16.75
CA GLY A 279 2.59 6.08 -17.86
C GLY A 279 2.34 4.62 -17.53
N LEU A 280 1.90 4.33 -16.29
CA LEU A 280 1.63 2.96 -15.86
C LEU A 280 0.37 2.42 -16.51
N GLU A 281 0.34 1.11 -16.75
CA GLU A 281 -0.85 0.42 -17.23
C GLU A 281 -1.99 0.53 -16.21
N GLU A 282 -3.17 0.97 -16.68
CA GLU A 282 -4.37 1.10 -15.85
C GLU A 282 -5.24 -0.16 -15.97
N ARG A 283 -5.31 -0.93 -14.90
CA ARG A 283 -6.16 -2.12 -14.76
C ARG A 283 -7.30 -1.91 -13.77
N ARG A 284 -7.84 -0.72 -13.73
CA ARG A 284 -8.91 -0.31 -12.82
C ARG A 284 -10.17 -1.18 -12.94
N ALA A 285 -10.42 -1.73 -14.12
CA ALA A 285 -11.58 -2.62 -14.34
C ALA A 285 -11.52 -3.89 -13.49
N ASP A 286 -10.31 -4.37 -13.20
CA ASP A 286 -10.06 -5.63 -12.48
C ASP A 286 -10.09 -5.46 -10.96
N GLU A 287 -10.08 -4.22 -10.44
CA GLU A 287 -10.19 -3.96 -9.00
C GLU A 287 -11.51 -4.48 -8.42
N LEU A 288 -11.43 -5.29 -7.36
CA LEU A 288 -12.57 -5.75 -6.58
C LEU A 288 -13.03 -4.68 -5.58
N GLY A 289 -14.33 -4.56 -5.39
CA GLY A 289 -14.93 -3.70 -4.37
C GLY A 289 -14.80 -2.19 -4.60
N ARG A 290 -14.54 -1.71 -5.82
CA ARG A 290 -14.42 -0.28 -6.12
C ARG A 290 -15.66 0.53 -5.73
N PRO A 291 -15.48 1.76 -5.18
CA PRO A 291 -16.60 2.67 -4.88
C PRO A 291 -17.49 3.00 -6.09
N ALA A 292 -16.91 3.09 -7.29
CA ALA A 292 -17.64 3.37 -8.52
C ALA A 292 -18.66 2.29 -8.92
N ARG A 293 -18.48 1.04 -8.46
CA ARG A 293 -19.45 -0.05 -8.62
C ARG A 293 -20.57 0.02 -7.59
N GLY A 294 -20.44 0.89 -6.58
CA GLY A 294 -21.39 1.00 -5.47
C GLY A 294 -21.32 -0.16 -4.48
N VAL A 295 -22.34 -0.24 -3.64
CA VAL A 295 -22.52 -1.27 -2.61
C VAL A 295 -23.92 -1.89 -2.68
N GLY A 296 -24.55 -1.84 -3.83
CA GLY A 296 -25.82 -2.50 -4.12
C GLY A 296 -25.66 -4.03 -4.16
N ARG A 297 -26.79 -4.72 -4.27
CA ARG A 297 -26.84 -6.19 -4.21
C ARG A 297 -25.90 -6.86 -5.21
N ASP A 298 -25.95 -6.43 -6.48
CA ASP A 298 -25.12 -7.03 -7.54
C ASP A 298 -23.64 -6.74 -7.36
N ALA A 299 -23.28 -5.52 -6.91
CA ALA A 299 -21.91 -5.16 -6.62
C ALA A 299 -21.31 -5.98 -5.44
N ILE A 300 -22.13 -6.26 -4.43
CA ILE A 300 -21.73 -7.10 -3.31
C ILE A 300 -21.62 -8.56 -3.74
N ALA A 301 -22.54 -9.07 -4.56
CA ALA A 301 -22.44 -10.43 -5.09
C ALA A 301 -21.15 -10.61 -5.91
N ALA A 302 -20.87 -9.69 -6.84
CA ALA A 302 -19.62 -9.71 -7.64
C ALA A 302 -18.36 -9.60 -6.78
N TYR A 303 -18.41 -8.86 -5.66
CA TYR A 303 -17.30 -8.79 -4.70
C TYR A 303 -17.10 -10.14 -4.00
N VAL A 304 -18.18 -10.78 -3.53
CA VAL A 304 -18.15 -12.09 -2.86
C VAL A 304 -17.57 -13.14 -3.81
N ASP A 305 -18.05 -13.18 -5.05
CA ASP A 305 -17.55 -14.09 -6.09
C ASP A 305 -16.05 -13.87 -6.33
N GLY A 306 -15.66 -12.64 -6.62
CA GLY A 306 -14.27 -12.35 -6.96
C GLY A 306 -13.29 -12.63 -5.82
N VAL A 307 -13.64 -12.30 -4.56
CA VAL A 307 -12.74 -12.62 -3.42
C VAL A 307 -12.70 -14.13 -3.19
N ALA A 308 -13.82 -14.84 -3.35
CA ALA A 308 -13.85 -16.30 -3.23
C ALA A 308 -13.00 -16.99 -4.31
N GLU A 309 -13.03 -16.49 -5.56
CA GLU A 309 -12.19 -16.99 -6.65
C GLU A 309 -10.70 -16.81 -6.35
N VAL A 310 -10.28 -15.61 -5.89
CA VAL A 310 -8.89 -15.36 -5.49
C VAL A 310 -8.44 -16.31 -4.39
N LEU A 311 -9.24 -16.45 -3.33
CA LEU A 311 -8.91 -17.34 -2.21
C LEU A 311 -8.91 -18.82 -2.64
N SER A 312 -9.78 -19.22 -3.56
CA SER A 312 -9.81 -20.57 -4.13
C SER A 312 -8.57 -20.87 -4.97
N ASN A 313 -8.12 -19.90 -5.80
CA ASN A 313 -6.89 -20.01 -6.56
C ASN A 313 -5.68 -20.12 -5.62
N ALA A 314 -5.57 -19.24 -4.63
CA ALA A 314 -4.51 -19.27 -3.63
C ALA A 314 -4.49 -20.62 -2.86
N ARG A 315 -5.67 -21.10 -2.41
CA ARG A 315 -5.80 -22.40 -1.72
C ARG A 315 -5.27 -23.57 -2.55
N SER A 316 -5.51 -23.58 -3.86
CA SER A 316 -5.08 -24.65 -4.76
C SER A 316 -3.55 -24.81 -4.85
N ARG A 317 -2.81 -23.83 -4.36
CA ARG A 317 -1.35 -23.76 -4.39
C ARG A 317 -0.69 -23.90 -3.01
N LEU A 318 -1.48 -24.23 -1.99
CA LEU A 318 -0.96 -24.42 -0.63
C LEU A 318 -0.50 -25.86 -0.39
N VAL A 319 0.51 -26.01 0.46
CA VAL A 319 0.83 -27.32 1.04
C VAL A 319 -0.34 -27.81 1.91
N PRO A 320 -0.53 -29.14 2.08
CA PRO A 320 -1.58 -29.67 2.91
C PRO A 320 -1.53 -29.10 4.34
N GLY A 321 -2.66 -28.61 4.86
CA GLY A 321 -2.75 -28.05 6.21
C GLY A 321 -2.23 -26.63 6.39
N ALA A 322 -1.74 -25.97 5.33
CA ALA A 322 -1.27 -24.60 5.40
C ALA A 322 -2.36 -23.61 5.86
N PRO A 323 -2.00 -22.63 6.70
CA PRO A 323 -2.92 -21.62 7.17
C PRO A 323 -3.24 -20.56 6.10
N VAL A 324 -4.47 -20.06 6.14
CA VAL A 324 -4.94 -18.91 5.38
C VAL A 324 -5.42 -17.85 6.37
N CYS A 325 -4.62 -16.82 6.57
CA CYS A 325 -4.90 -15.71 7.49
C CYS A 325 -5.50 -14.54 6.71
N VAL A 326 -6.78 -14.23 6.93
CA VAL A 326 -7.49 -13.15 6.25
C VAL A 326 -7.84 -12.05 7.24
N VAL A 327 -7.27 -10.86 7.06
CA VAL A 327 -7.50 -9.70 7.94
C VAL A 327 -8.58 -8.81 7.33
N VAL A 328 -9.71 -8.66 8.03
CA VAL A 328 -10.89 -7.98 7.48
C VAL A 328 -11.67 -7.19 8.52
N ASN A 329 -12.43 -6.19 8.05
CA ASN A 329 -13.52 -5.61 8.81
C ASN A 329 -14.86 -6.05 8.19
N ASP A 330 -15.33 -7.23 8.58
CA ASP A 330 -16.53 -7.86 8.01
C ASP A 330 -17.81 -7.41 8.73
N ARG A 331 -18.16 -6.13 8.59
CA ARG A 331 -19.40 -5.58 9.17
C ARG A 331 -20.67 -6.12 8.52
N ARG A 332 -20.56 -6.68 7.31
CA ARG A 332 -21.70 -7.17 6.52
C ARG A 332 -21.88 -8.69 6.64
N GLY A 333 -20.97 -9.40 7.29
CA GLY A 333 -21.03 -10.86 7.43
C GLY A 333 -20.78 -11.62 6.12
N LEU A 334 -19.99 -11.05 5.20
CA LEU A 334 -19.77 -11.61 3.86
C LEU A 334 -18.81 -12.81 3.88
N TYR A 335 -17.91 -12.86 4.86
CA TYR A 335 -16.82 -13.83 4.84
C TYR A 335 -17.25 -15.26 5.14
N SER A 336 -18.37 -15.50 5.79
CA SER A 336 -18.94 -16.86 5.92
C SER A 336 -19.22 -17.49 4.56
N GLU A 337 -19.81 -16.71 3.65
CA GLU A 337 -20.12 -17.15 2.29
C GLU A 337 -18.87 -17.23 1.42
N ILE A 338 -17.97 -16.22 1.48
CA ILE A 338 -16.68 -16.20 0.76
C ILE A 338 -15.85 -17.44 1.09
N LEU A 339 -15.68 -17.76 2.38
CA LEU A 339 -14.90 -18.92 2.83
C LEU A 339 -15.52 -20.23 2.36
N ALA A 340 -16.84 -20.37 2.45
CA ALA A 340 -17.56 -21.57 1.98
C ALA A 340 -17.34 -21.78 0.45
N ARG A 341 -17.47 -20.74 -0.35
CA ARG A 341 -17.23 -20.78 -1.80
C ARG A 341 -15.76 -21.10 -2.14
N ALA A 342 -14.82 -20.55 -1.38
CA ALA A 342 -13.40 -20.84 -1.53
C ALA A 342 -12.98 -22.22 -0.98
N ARG A 343 -13.91 -23.00 -0.40
CA ARG A 343 -13.67 -24.28 0.28
C ARG A 343 -12.59 -24.15 1.38
N LEU A 344 -12.72 -23.09 2.17
CA LEU A 344 -11.90 -22.85 3.34
C LEU A 344 -12.74 -23.06 4.61
N ARG A 345 -12.22 -23.85 5.54
CA ARG A 345 -12.81 -24.02 6.87
C ARG A 345 -12.22 -22.98 7.82
N LEU A 346 -13.08 -22.26 8.52
CA LEU A 346 -12.66 -21.36 9.58
C LEU A 346 -12.30 -22.17 10.84
N ASP A 347 -11.05 -22.12 11.26
CA ASP A 347 -10.58 -22.80 12.47
C ASP A 347 -10.65 -21.86 13.68
N GLU A 348 -10.27 -20.58 13.50
CA GLU A 348 -10.21 -19.59 14.56
C GLU A 348 -10.58 -18.20 14.05
N ARG A 349 -11.26 -17.42 14.87
CA ARG A 349 -11.52 -16.00 14.61
C ARG A 349 -10.98 -15.18 15.77
N LEU A 350 -9.96 -14.40 15.50
CA LEU A 350 -9.39 -13.42 16.42
C LEU A 350 -9.99 -12.04 16.10
N GLU A 351 -10.17 -11.21 17.12
CA GLU A 351 -10.59 -9.84 16.94
C GLU A 351 -9.58 -8.90 17.58
N ARG A 352 -9.30 -7.77 16.93
CA ARG A 352 -8.42 -6.75 17.45
C ARG A 352 -9.04 -5.36 17.38
N HIS A 353 -8.71 -4.54 18.35
CA HIS A 353 -9.02 -3.11 18.31
C HIS A 353 -7.96 -2.36 17.51
N VAL A 354 -8.41 -1.51 16.58
CA VAL A 354 -7.54 -0.66 15.77
C VAL A 354 -7.71 0.79 16.20
N ASN A 355 -6.66 1.37 16.74
CA ASN A 355 -6.67 2.76 17.14
C ASN A 355 -6.59 3.68 15.91
N ARG A 356 -7.70 4.34 15.56
CA ARG A 356 -7.78 5.30 14.46
C ARG A 356 -7.62 6.71 14.99
N ARG A 357 -6.45 7.32 14.75
CA ARG A 357 -6.24 8.76 14.99
C ARG A 357 -6.31 9.62 13.74
N THR A 358 -6.26 9.04 12.55
CA THR A 358 -6.22 9.77 11.29
C THR A 358 -7.48 9.53 10.48
N GLY A 359 -8.26 10.59 10.27
CA GLY A 359 -9.45 10.61 9.42
C GLY A 359 -10.66 11.24 10.10
N ARG A 360 -11.62 11.72 9.30
CA ARG A 360 -12.87 12.40 9.72
C ARG A 360 -13.84 11.49 10.52
N ARG A 361 -13.47 10.27 10.83
CA ARG A 361 -14.29 9.30 11.56
C ARG A 361 -13.55 8.84 12.81
N ALA A 362 -13.61 9.66 13.86
CA ALA A 362 -13.32 9.21 15.21
C ALA A 362 -14.39 8.17 15.61
N GLY A 363 -13.98 6.96 15.93
CA GLY A 363 -14.85 5.87 16.36
C GLY A 363 -14.05 4.60 16.56
N GLU A 364 -14.54 3.73 17.42
CA GLU A 364 -13.97 2.41 17.61
C GLU A 364 -13.99 1.62 16.30
N TYR A 365 -12.86 1.02 15.98
CA TYR A 365 -12.68 0.21 14.79
C TYR A 365 -12.07 -1.12 15.16
N TYR A 366 -12.75 -2.19 14.75
CA TYR A 366 -12.32 -3.55 15.00
C TYR A 366 -12.03 -4.25 13.70
N GLU A 367 -11.02 -5.09 13.68
CA GLU A 367 -10.70 -6.01 12.59
C GLU A 367 -10.78 -7.43 13.09
N SER A 368 -11.33 -8.31 12.25
CA SER A 368 -11.30 -9.75 12.47
C SER A 368 -10.12 -10.33 11.70
N ILE A 369 -9.44 -11.28 12.31
CA ILE A 369 -8.41 -12.09 11.68
C ILE A 369 -8.99 -13.51 11.62
N LEU A 370 -9.27 -13.97 10.41
CA LEU A 370 -9.84 -15.26 10.14
C LEU A 370 -8.70 -16.23 9.83
N ILE A 371 -8.51 -17.23 10.70
CA ILE A 371 -7.52 -18.29 10.49
C ILE A 371 -8.26 -19.50 9.92
N CYS A 372 -7.93 -19.82 8.68
CA CYS A 372 -8.61 -20.86 7.92
C CYS A 372 -7.63 -21.91 7.41
N ARG A 373 -8.14 -23.07 7.01
CA ARG A 373 -7.43 -24.10 6.25
C ARG A 373 -8.31 -24.66 5.14
N ALA A 374 -7.71 -25.38 4.21
CA ALA A 374 -8.45 -26.11 3.19
C ALA A 374 -9.47 -27.06 3.86
N ALA A 375 -10.73 -27.01 3.41
CA ALA A 375 -11.82 -27.86 3.90
C ALA A 375 -11.70 -29.29 3.37
#